data_64e80c975045d80a6dfde8cf2d60af35
#
_entry.id   64e80c975045d80a6dfde8cf2d60af35
#
_cell.length_a   1.000
_cell.length_b   1.000
_cell.length_c   1.000
_cell.angle_alpha   90.00
_cell.angle_beta   90.00
_cell.angle_gamma   90.00
#
_symmetry.space_group_name_H-M   'P 1'
#
loop_
_entity.id
_entity.type
_entity.pdbx_description
1 polymer ?
#
loop_
_entity_poly.entity_id
_entity_poly.type
_entity_poly.pdbx_seq_one_letter_code
_entity_poly.pdbx_strand_id
1 'polypeptide(L)'
;MREGIAIAAIAGSLAGCATAPTYTPVSVPSTAGIYKIGQPYQIEGTWYYPHEQPDYDETGVASWYGPTFYGQHTANGETFDAAQLTAAHRTLPMPVNVRVTNLENGRSLVLRVNDRGPFARGRIIDVSEQAAKLLG
;
A
#
# COMPACT_ATOMS: atom_id res chain seq x y z
N MET A 1 -16.89 5.70 -2.53
CA MET A 1 -16.07 5.08 -3.59
C MET A 1 -16.43 3.60 -3.68
N ARG A 2 -17.05 3.22 -4.74
CA ARG A 2 -17.64 1.87 -4.88
C ARG A 2 -17.05 1.08 -6.03
N GLU A 3 -15.86 1.37 -6.53
CA GLU A 3 -15.43 0.69 -7.75
C GLU A 3 -13.95 0.31 -7.72
N GLY A 4 -13.62 -0.70 -8.44
CA GLY A 4 -12.46 -1.53 -8.28
C GLY A 4 -11.11 -0.82 -8.32
N ILE A 5 -10.24 -1.22 -7.44
CA ILE A 5 -8.82 -0.91 -7.47
C ILE A 5 -8.06 -2.17 -7.83
N ALA A 6 -7.20 -2.08 -8.82
CA ALA A 6 -6.27 -3.13 -9.16
C ALA A 6 -4.92 -2.85 -8.50
N ILE A 7 -4.34 -3.85 -7.85
CA ILE A 7 -3.06 -3.79 -7.19
C ILE A 7 -2.14 -4.82 -7.82
N ALA A 8 -1.01 -4.37 -8.33
CA ALA A 8 0.04 -5.25 -8.83
C ALA A 8 1.34 -5.07 -8.04
N ALA A 9 1.94 -6.15 -7.58
CA ALA A 9 3.26 -6.12 -7.00
C ALA A 9 4.31 -5.96 -8.11
N ILE A 10 5.22 -5.01 -7.95
CA ILE A 10 6.29 -4.79 -8.92
C ILE A 10 7.52 -5.59 -8.47
N ALA A 11 7.72 -6.75 -9.08
CA ALA A 11 9.03 -7.40 -9.07
C ALA A 11 9.87 -6.72 -10.17
N GLY A 12 10.96 -6.11 -9.78
CA GLY A 12 11.80 -5.37 -10.71
C GLY A 12 12.41 -6.27 -11.78
N SER A 13 12.08 -6.05 -13.03
CA SER A 13 12.92 -6.40 -14.16
C SER A 13 12.84 -5.27 -15.19
N LEU A 14 14.02 -4.75 -15.50
CA LEU A 14 14.24 -3.69 -16.45
C LEU A 14 14.08 -4.22 -17.88
N ALA A 15 13.13 -3.70 -18.65
CA ALA A 15 13.29 -3.44 -20.08
C ALA A 15 12.03 -2.77 -20.66
N GLY A 16 12.19 -1.65 -21.34
CA GLY A 16 11.20 -1.09 -22.25
C GLY A 16 11.00 0.41 -22.08
N CYS A 17 11.55 1.20 -23.02
CA CYS A 17 11.35 2.64 -23.12
C CYS A 17 9.89 2.97 -23.39
N ALA A 18 9.25 3.59 -22.39
CA ALA A 18 8.10 4.45 -22.59
C ALA A 18 8.29 5.64 -21.66
N THR A 19 8.31 6.84 -22.21
CA THR A 19 8.44 8.09 -21.48
C THR A 19 7.18 8.32 -20.63
N ALA A 20 7.19 7.74 -19.42
CA ALA A 20 6.26 8.12 -18.37
C ALA A 20 6.69 9.47 -17.79
N PRO A 21 5.77 10.33 -17.36
CA PRO A 21 6.14 11.57 -16.70
C PRO A 21 7.00 11.23 -15.48
N THR A 22 8.19 11.81 -15.42
CA THR A 22 9.13 11.65 -14.33
C THR A 22 8.55 12.24 -13.06
N TYR A 23 7.93 11.38 -12.26
CA TYR A 23 7.66 11.72 -10.88
C TYR A 23 8.99 11.60 -10.11
N THR A 24 9.55 12.71 -9.67
CA THR A 24 10.64 12.67 -8.71
C THR A 24 10.07 12.22 -7.37
N PRO A 25 10.43 11.03 -6.88
CA PRO A 25 10.03 10.66 -5.54
C PRO A 25 10.67 11.65 -4.56
N VAL A 26 9.83 12.34 -3.79
CA VAL A 26 10.32 13.10 -2.65
C VAL A 26 10.99 12.08 -1.73
N SER A 27 12.30 12.14 -1.60
CA SER A 27 13.03 11.29 -0.67
C SER A 27 12.64 11.69 0.74
N VAL A 28 11.82 10.86 1.35
CA VAL A 28 11.47 11.01 2.76
C VAL A 28 12.64 10.47 3.57
N PRO A 29 13.09 11.19 4.62
CA PRO A 29 14.02 10.59 5.58
C PRO A 29 13.32 9.36 6.17
N SER A 30 13.75 8.18 5.80
CA SER A 30 13.28 6.96 6.42
C SER A 30 13.77 6.96 7.86
N THR A 31 12.91 7.22 8.81
CA THR A 31 13.07 6.57 10.10
C THR A 31 12.94 5.09 9.79
N ALA A 32 14.10 4.43 9.76
CA ALA A 32 14.27 3.15 9.11
C ALA A 32 13.30 2.10 9.66
N GLY A 33 12.20 1.93 8.99
CA GLY A 33 11.38 0.74 9.14
C GLY A 33 12.19 -0.48 8.70
N ILE A 34 12.02 -1.59 9.38
CA ILE A 34 12.68 -2.84 9.03
C ILE A 34 11.89 -3.60 7.98
N TYR A 35 12.59 -4.29 7.09
CA TYR A 35 11.95 -5.28 6.23
C TYR A 35 11.45 -6.46 7.07
N LYS A 36 10.20 -6.82 6.90
CA LYS A 36 9.61 -8.00 7.54
C LYS A 36 8.47 -8.59 6.72
N ILE A 37 8.41 -9.89 6.69
CA ILE A 37 7.23 -10.62 6.20
C ILE A 37 6.16 -10.62 7.31
N GLY A 38 6.58 -10.87 8.52
CA GLY A 38 5.72 -10.97 9.70
C GLY A 38 5.26 -12.40 9.96
N GLN A 39 4.89 -12.65 11.20
CA GLN A 39 4.29 -13.92 11.62
C GLN A 39 2.80 -13.94 11.33
N PRO A 40 2.17 -15.10 11.20
CA PRO A 40 0.72 -15.19 11.20
C PRO A 40 0.13 -14.44 12.40
N TYR A 41 -0.97 -13.75 12.18
CA TYR A 41 -1.64 -12.98 13.22
C TYR A 41 -3.16 -13.08 13.08
N GLN A 42 -3.88 -12.80 14.15
CA GLN A 42 -5.32 -12.91 14.21
C GLN A 42 -5.95 -11.57 14.59
N ILE A 43 -6.99 -11.19 13.86
CA ILE A 43 -7.83 -10.03 14.16
C ILE A 43 -9.29 -10.49 14.18
N GLU A 44 -9.97 -10.29 15.30
CA GLU A 44 -11.38 -10.64 15.46
C GLU A 44 -11.72 -12.08 15.01
N GLY A 45 -10.86 -13.03 15.35
CA GLY A 45 -11.03 -14.44 14.99
C GLY A 45 -10.59 -14.83 13.57
N THR A 46 -10.21 -13.90 12.73
CA THR A 46 -9.70 -14.17 11.39
C THR A 46 -8.18 -14.22 11.38
N TRP A 47 -7.62 -15.30 10.86
CA TRP A 47 -6.19 -15.47 10.70
C TRP A 47 -5.69 -14.88 9.39
N TYR A 48 -4.55 -14.20 9.44
CA TYR A 48 -3.82 -13.66 8.31
C TYR A 48 -2.42 -14.27 8.26
N TYR A 49 -1.99 -14.66 7.07
CA TYR A 49 -0.72 -15.35 6.84
C TYR A 49 0.17 -14.54 5.90
N PRO A 50 0.99 -13.61 6.42
CA PRO A 50 1.93 -12.87 5.59
C PRO A 50 2.93 -13.80 4.90
N HIS A 51 3.21 -13.54 3.65
CA HIS A 51 4.19 -14.30 2.85
C HIS A 51 4.66 -13.50 1.64
N GLU A 52 5.74 -13.96 1.02
CA GLU A 52 6.21 -13.40 -0.25
C GLU A 52 5.19 -13.67 -1.35
N GLN A 53 4.85 -12.63 -2.09
CA GLN A 53 3.84 -12.68 -3.15
C GLN A 53 4.31 -11.87 -4.37
N PRO A 54 5.34 -12.34 -5.10
CA PRO A 54 5.95 -11.58 -6.20
C PRO A 54 5.00 -11.33 -7.37
N ASP A 55 4.01 -12.19 -7.55
CA ASP A 55 3.01 -12.11 -8.62
C ASP A 55 1.65 -11.59 -8.12
N TYR A 56 1.66 -10.85 -7.01
CA TYR A 56 0.42 -10.32 -6.43
C TYR A 56 -0.29 -9.39 -7.42
N ASP A 57 -1.51 -9.75 -7.74
CA ASP A 57 -2.43 -8.96 -8.57
C ASP A 57 -3.85 -9.20 -8.10
N GLU A 58 -4.50 -8.19 -7.56
CA GLU A 58 -5.86 -8.29 -7.02
C GLU A 58 -6.66 -7.05 -7.35
N THR A 59 -7.94 -7.25 -7.62
CA THR A 59 -8.93 -6.19 -7.82
C THR A 59 -9.93 -6.21 -6.67
N GLY A 60 -10.20 -5.05 -6.09
CA GLY A 60 -11.12 -4.95 -4.96
C GLY A 60 -11.40 -3.51 -4.57
N VAL A 61 -11.93 -3.33 -3.38
CA VAL A 61 -12.27 -2.01 -2.83
C VAL A 61 -11.11 -1.50 -1.98
N ALA A 62 -10.73 -0.25 -2.19
CA ALA A 62 -9.81 0.46 -1.31
C ALA A 62 -10.54 1.41 -0.38
N SER A 63 -9.88 1.73 0.72
CA SER A 63 -10.22 2.84 1.58
C SER A 63 -8.98 3.65 1.93
N TRP A 64 -9.12 4.70 2.70
CA TRP A 64 -7.99 5.49 3.16
C TRP A 64 -8.02 5.65 4.69
N TYR A 65 -6.83 5.86 5.28
CA TYR A 65 -6.72 6.08 6.72
C TYR A 65 -7.38 7.38 7.14
N GLY A 66 -8.10 7.34 8.25
CA GLY A 66 -8.57 8.55 8.91
C GLY A 66 -7.44 9.31 9.63
N PRO A 67 -7.70 10.55 10.04
CA PRO A 67 -6.71 11.43 10.66
C PRO A 67 -6.18 10.95 12.02
N THR A 68 -6.83 9.98 12.64
CA THR A 68 -6.49 9.48 13.98
C THR A 68 -5.18 8.69 14.03
N PHE A 69 -4.62 8.28 12.89
CA PHE A 69 -3.37 7.51 12.82
C PHE A 69 -2.11 8.36 12.66
N TYR A 70 -2.25 9.66 12.55
CA TYR A 70 -1.13 10.59 12.36
C TYR A 70 -0.08 10.46 13.46
N GLY A 71 1.19 10.30 13.08
CA GLY A 71 2.31 10.21 14.01
C GLY A 71 2.44 8.89 14.78
N GLN A 72 1.55 7.94 14.55
CA GLN A 72 1.67 6.60 15.14
C GLN A 72 2.67 5.73 14.36
N HIS A 73 3.23 4.75 15.03
CA HIS A 73 4.10 3.77 14.38
C HIS A 73 3.29 2.78 13.56
N THR A 74 3.77 2.53 12.34
CA THR A 74 3.24 1.50 11.47
C THR A 74 3.75 0.11 11.87
N ALA A 75 3.21 -0.94 11.27
CA ALA A 75 3.57 -2.32 11.61
C ALA A 75 5.04 -2.68 11.35
N ASN A 76 5.74 -1.98 10.46
CA ASN A 76 7.18 -2.16 10.24
C ASN A 76 8.06 -1.14 10.99
N GLY A 77 7.49 -0.32 11.87
CA GLY A 77 8.19 0.64 12.71
C GLY A 77 8.39 2.03 12.11
N GLU A 78 7.92 2.29 10.91
CA GLU A 78 7.91 3.63 10.33
C GLU A 78 6.87 4.52 11.04
N THR A 79 7.04 5.83 10.99
CA THR A 79 6.01 6.78 11.47
C THR A 79 5.02 7.05 10.34
N PHE A 80 3.72 6.93 10.65
CA PHE A 80 2.69 7.25 9.68
C PHE A 80 2.62 8.75 9.42
N ASP A 81 2.66 9.12 8.16
CA ASP A 81 2.47 10.48 7.66
C ASP A 81 1.46 10.47 6.50
N ALA A 82 0.33 11.13 6.69
CA ALA A 82 -0.74 11.18 5.69
C ALA A 82 -0.34 11.89 4.39
N ALA A 83 0.71 12.71 4.40
CA ALA A 83 1.24 13.40 3.22
C ALA A 83 2.12 12.50 2.35
N GLN A 84 2.51 11.33 2.83
CA GLN A 84 3.33 10.36 2.09
C GLN A 84 2.48 9.39 1.28
N LEU A 85 3.09 8.80 0.25
CA LEU A 85 2.44 7.80 -0.61
C LEU A 85 2.63 6.39 -0.03
N THR A 86 1.86 6.08 0.99
CA THR A 86 1.92 4.81 1.72
C THR A 86 0.59 4.08 1.71
N ALA A 87 0.65 2.81 2.07
CA ALA A 87 -0.53 1.95 2.17
C ALA A 87 -0.37 0.88 3.26
N ALA A 88 -1.50 0.31 3.66
CA ALA A 88 -1.58 -0.89 4.48
C ALA A 88 -2.13 -2.06 3.66
N HIS A 89 -1.54 -3.23 3.88
CA HIS A 89 -2.00 -4.48 3.30
C HIS A 89 -1.92 -5.61 4.32
N ARG A 90 -2.84 -6.57 4.20
CA ARG A 90 -3.00 -7.64 5.21
C ARG A 90 -1.85 -8.64 5.23
N THR A 91 -1.26 -8.98 4.08
CA THR A 91 -0.36 -10.13 3.95
C THR A 91 0.91 -9.89 3.13
N LEU A 92 1.04 -8.77 2.43
CA LEU A 92 2.26 -8.47 1.68
C LEU A 92 3.43 -8.23 2.63
N PRO A 93 4.68 -8.56 2.22
CA PRO A 93 5.88 -8.13 2.95
C PRO A 93 5.94 -6.61 3.11
N MET A 94 6.62 -6.14 4.14
CA MET A 94 6.79 -4.70 4.42
C MET A 94 8.27 -4.35 4.66
N PRO A 95 8.79 -3.29 4.05
CA PRO A 95 8.15 -2.47 3.04
C PRO A 95 8.17 -3.13 1.67
N VAL A 96 7.12 -2.93 0.89
CA VAL A 96 7.08 -3.32 -0.52
C VAL A 96 6.36 -2.23 -1.31
N ASN A 97 6.79 -2.01 -2.53
CA ASN A 97 6.10 -1.07 -3.43
C ASN A 97 5.04 -1.82 -4.25
N VAL A 98 3.84 -1.25 -4.30
CA VAL A 98 2.74 -1.74 -5.11
C VAL A 98 2.24 -0.65 -6.03
N ARG A 99 1.85 -1.03 -7.24
CA ARG A 99 1.11 -0.14 -8.13
C ARG A 99 -0.37 -0.26 -7.83
N VAL A 100 -0.99 0.84 -7.48
CA VAL A 100 -2.43 0.93 -7.27
C VAL A 100 -3.05 1.73 -8.41
N THR A 101 -4.04 1.15 -9.08
CA THR A 101 -4.76 1.78 -10.17
C THR A 101 -6.23 1.93 -9.78
N ASN A 102 -6.74 3.16 -9.83
CA ASN A 102 -8.16 3.42 -9.70
C ASN A 102 -8.85 3.10 -11.05
N LEU A 103 -9.65 2.04 -11.08
CA LEU A 103 -10.28 1.57 -12.32
C LEU A 103 -11.39 2.47 -12.82
N GLU A 104 -11.93 3.39 -12.00
CA GLU A 104 -12.95 4.35 -12.42
C GLU A 104 -12.38 5.44 -13.33
N ASN A 105 -11.13 5.85 -13.10
CA ASN A 105 -10.52 6.98 -13.81
C ASN A 105 -9.17 6.65 -14.46
N GLY A 106 -8.63 5.45 -14.27
CA GLY A 106 -7.35 5.00 -14.82
C GLY A 106 -6.10 5.60 -14.15
N ARG A 107 -6.24 6.41 -13.10
CA ARG A 107 -5.09 6.96 -12.37
C ARG A 107 -4.35 5.86 -11.62
N SER A 108 -3.04 5.94 -11.64
CA SER A 108 -2.16 4.93 -11.05
C SER A 108 -1.06 5.60 -10.22
N LEU A 109 -0.75 5.03 -9.08
CA LEU A 109 0.35 5.44 -8.20
C LEU A 109 1.13 4.22 -7.74
N VAL A 110 2.42 4.41 -7.49
CA VAL A 110 3.23 3.46 -6.73
C VAL A 110 3.20 3.88 -5.27
N LEU A 111 2.75 2.98 -4.40
CA LEU A 111 2.65 3.19 -2.97
C LEU A 111 3.57 2.24 -2.22
N ARG A 112 4.11 2.73 -1.10
CA ARG A 112 4.91 1.93 -0.17
C ARG A 112 3.98 1.29 0.86
N VAL A 113 3.86 -0.02 0.84
CA VAL A 113 3.18 -0.77 1.89
C VAL A 113 4.10 -0.85 3.10
N ASN A 114 3.69 -0.28 4.21
CA ASN A 114 4.46 -0.24 5.46
C ASN A 114 3.61 -0.56 6.71
N ASP A 115 2.34 -0.92 6.52
CA ASP A 115 1.42 -1.20 7.62
C ASP A 115 0.49 -2.37 7.31
N ARG A 116 -0.21 -2.87 8.33
CA ARG A 116 -1.20 -3.94 8.28
C ARG A 116 -2.63 -3.38 8.29
N GLY A 117 -3.49 -4.02 7.53
CA GLY A 117 -4.90 -3.70 7.28
C GLY A 117 -5.19 -3.69 5.78
N PRO A 118 -6.43 -3.38 5.40
CA PRO A 118 -7.61 -3.14 6.21
C PRO A 118 -8.21 -4.43 6.77
N PHE A 119 -8.90 -4.32 7.91
CA PHE A 119 -9.59 -5.46 8.54
C PHE A 119 -11.10 -5.42 8.37
N ALA A 120 -11.64 -4.37 7.75
CA ALA A 120 -13.03 -4.30 7.35
C ALA A 120 -13.29 -5.20 6.14
N ARG A 121 -14.43 -5.89 6.17
CA ARG A 121 -14.80 -6.83 5.10
C ARG A 121 -14.88 -6.14 3.73
N GLY A 122 -14.40 -6.86 2.71
CA GLY A 122 -14.50 -6.43 1.32
C GLY A 122 -13.49 -5.37 0.88
N ARG A 123 -12.59 -4.96 1.77
CA ARG A 123 -11.49 -4.04 1.42
C ARG A 123 -10.17 -4.79 1.30
N ILE A 124 -9.36 -4.42 0.32
CA ILE A 124 -8.08 -5.07 0.06
C ILE A 124 -6.87 -4.21 0.42
N ILE A 125 -7.01 -2.90 0.42
CA ILE A 125 -5.94 -1.95 0.73
C ILE A 125 -6.50 -0.69 1.39
N ASP A 126 -5.75 -0.13 2.33
CA ASP A 126 -5.93 1.23 2.83
C ASP A 126 -4.77 2.09 2.34
N VAL A 127 -5.09 3.24 1.75
CA VAL A 127 -4.09 4.17 1.25
C VAL A 127 -4.01 5.41 2.13
N SER A 128 -2.88 6.13 2.09
CA SER A 128 -2.74 7.41 2.78
C SER A 128 -3.71 8.45 2.20
N GLU A 129 -3.99 9.50 2.95
CA GLU A 129 -4.86 10.59 2.50
C GLU A 129 -4.35 11.23 1.20
N GLN A 130 -3.04 11.49 1.12
CA GLN A 130 -2.43 12.05 -0.10
C GLN A 130 -2.57 11.11 -1.29
N ALA A 131 -2.37 9.81 -1.10
CA ALA A 131 -2.56 8.82 -2.15
C ALA A 131 -4.02 8.79 -2.62
N ALA A 132 -4.99 8.83 -1.69
CA ALA A 132 -6.40 8.86 -2.03
C ALA A 132 -6.77 10.10 -2.86
N LYS A 133 -6.25 11.28 -2.51
CA LYS A 133 -6.47 12.52 -3.27
C LYS A 133 -5.92 12.45 -4.69
N LEU A 134 -4.75 11.85 -4.86
CA LEU A 134 -4.11 11.72 -6.17
C LEU A 134 -4.78 10.66 -7.04
N LEU A 135 -5.29 9.61 -6.46
CA LEU A 135 -6.03 8.55 -7.17
C LEU A 135 -7.45 8.98 -7.56
N GLY A 136 -7.99 9.99 -6.88
CA GLY A 136 -9.35 10.48 -7.11
C GLY A 136 -10.37 9.72 -6.26
#